data_56b63d1679a82a6ea3a111b946318a7f
#
_entry.id   56b63d1679a82a6ea3a111b946318a7f
#
_cell.length_a   1.000
_cell.length_b   1.000
_cell.length_c   1.000
_cell.angle_alpha   90.00
_cell.angle_beta   90.00
_cell.angle_gamma   90.00
#
_symmetry.space_group_name_H-M   'P 1'
#
loop_
_entity.id
_entity.type
_entity.pdbx_description
1 polymer ?
#
loop_
_entity_poly.entity_id
_entity_poly.type
_entity_poly.pdbx_seq_one_letter_code
_entity_poly.pdbx_strand_id
1 'polypeptide(L)'
;MDASTPSTSGPSIIGKGPAANLAARRAAGEVHPDPVQERVVLRLQAVYDRLAAAAAEHPAKPGLLARLGLVRAPKPPGGPHGLYIWGPVGRGKSMLMDLFFADAPVAKKRRVHFHEFMLEVQARLHNRREKLAAEGAPPEADTIVPIAREIAQQTRLLCFDEFQVTNIADAMILARLFETLFGEGITVIATSNRKPDDLYKDGLQRDRFLPFIDLIKERLEILELGGEHDYRLDRLRNFDAYLTPSGAWANAKLDEAFRALSGGADGEPRVLRTQGRDVDIPRAAPGVAMAHYLDWCAKPMGAADFLCIAEHFHTVIVADIPKMGPDSQDKASRFVTMIDTFYEKKVKFICSAATAPSGLYVEGDGAFEFQRTVSRLMEMQSPEYLALEHIA
;
A
#
# COMPACT_ATOMS: atom_id res chain seq x y z
N MET A 1 -11.23 -25.38 -37.38
CA MET A 1 -11.74 -24.01 -37.62
C MET A 1 -11.52 -23.25 -36.34
N ASP A 2 -10.33 -22.60 -36.28
CA ASP A 2 -9.91 -21.74 -35.18
C ASP A 2 -10.69 -20.44 -35.22
N ALA A 3 -11.24 -20.05 -34.09
CA ALA A 3 -11.78 -18.71 -33.86
C ALA A 3 -10.99 -18.06 -32.71
N SER A 4 -9.89 -17.42 -33.07
CA SER A 4 -9.10 -16.56 -32.22
C SER A 4 -9.86 -15.24 -32.00
N THR A 5 -10.26 -14.97 -30.76
CA THR A 5 -10.75 -13.65 -30.34
C THR A 5 -9.58 -12.67 -30.25
N PRO A 6 -9.67 -11.46 -30.82
CA PRO A 6 -8.63 -10.47 -30.68
C PRO A 6 -8.70 -9.77 -29.30
N SER A 7 -7.62 -9.89 -28.55
CA SER A 7 -7.32 -9.05 -27.38
C SER A 7 -7.20 -7.59 -27.82
N THR A 8 -8.10 -6.75 -27.37
CA THR A 8 -8.01 -5.28 -27.53
C THR A 8 -6.96 -4.73 -26.56
N SER A 9 -5.70 -4.77 -26.96
CA SER A 9 -4.65 -3.95 -26.36
C SER A 9 -4.85 -2.51 -26.84
N GLY A 10 -5.23 -1.61 -25.93
CA GLY A 10 -5.19 -0.17 -26.17
C GLY A 10 -3.78 0.29 -26.57
N PRO A 11 -3.64 1.46 -27.20
CA PRO A 11 -2.36 1.92 -27.75
C PRO A 11 -1.31 1.99 -26.64
N SER A 12 -0.27 1.19 -26.73
CA SER A 12 0.90 1.22 -25.87
C SER A 12 1.65 2.55 -26.08
N ILE A 13 1.51 3.48 -25.13
CA ILE A 13 2.25 4.75 -25.09
C ILE A 13 3.61 4.47 -24.40
N ILE A 14 4.35 3.51 -24.89
CA ILE A 14 5.67 3.15 -24.37
C ILE A 14 6.67 4.25 -24.77
N GLY A 15 7.33 4.89 -23.79
CA GLY A 15 8.50 5.73 -24.00
C GLY A 15 8.35 7.24 -23.85
N LYS A 16 7.25 7.74 -23.29
CA LYS A 16 7.04 9.19 -23.06
C LYS A 16 7.19 9.65 -21.61
N GLY A 17 7.39 8.71 -20.67
CA GLY A 17 7.56 8.98 -19.25
C GLY A 17 6.25 9.17 -18.46
N PRO A 18 6.35 9.28 -17.13
CA PRO A 18 5.18 9.27 -16.22
C PRO A 18 4.21 10.46 -16.44
N ALA A 19 4.69 11.61 -16.88
CA ALA A 19 3.83 12.78 -17.13
C ALA A 19 2.88 12.54 -18.31
N ALA A 20 3.39 11.98 -19.40
CA ALA A 20 2.57 11.66 -20.57
C ALA A 20 1.57 10.55 -20.27
N ASN A 21 1.96 9.54 -19.48
CA ASN A 21 1.08 8.46 -19.06
C ASN A 21 -0.06 8.95 -18.16
N LEU A 22 0.23 9.86 -17.21
CA LEU A 22 -0.82 10.46 -16.39
C LEU A 22 -1.80 11.27 -17.25
N ALA A 23 -1.29 12.06 -18.21
CA ALA A 23 -2.13 12.83 -19.12
C ALA A 23 -3.05 11.93 -19.97
N ALA A 24 -2.53 10.80 -20.46
CA ALA A 24 -3.31 9.83 -21.23
C ALA A 24 -4.42 9.20 -20.40
N ARG A 25 -4.14 8.78 -19.15
CA ARG A 25 -5.15 8.22 -18.23
C ARG A 25 -6.23 9.23 -17.85
N ARG A 26 -5.86 10.50 -17.73
CA ARG A 26 -6.84 11.60 -17.52
C ARG A 26 -7.74 11.80 -18.74
N ALA A 27 -7.15 11.81 -19.92
CA ALA A 27 -7.93 11.92 -21.16
C ALA A 27 -8.91 10.75 -21.34
N ALA A 28 -8.55 9.56 -20.83
CA ALA A 28 -9.42 8.36 -20.76
C ALA A 28 -10.45 8.40 -19.62
N GLY A 29 -10.42 9.40 -18.73
CA GLY A 29 -11.33 9.49 -17.58
C GLY A 29 -10.98 8.55 -16.41
N GLU A 30 -9.83 7.88 -16.45
CA GLU A 30 -9.40 6.93 -15.42
C GLU A 30 -8.88 7.62 -14.14
N VAL A 31 -8.37 8.85 -14.27
CA VAL A 31 -7.76 9.60 -13.17
C VAL A 31 -8.26 11.03 -13.17
N HIS A 32 -8.72 11.50 -12.02
CA HIS A 32 -9.12 12.91 -11.85
C HIS A 32 -7.90 13.84 -11.69
N PRO A 33 -8.02 15.13 -12.09
CA PRO A 33 -6.98 16.12 -11.85
C PRO A 33 -6.70 16.28 -10.34
N ASP A 34 -5.43 16.21 -9.96
CA ASP A 34 -4.94 16.41 -8.60
C ASP A 34 -3.63 17.22 -8.67
N PRO A 35 -3.59 18.47 -8.22
CA PRO A 35 -2.40 19.31 -8.29
C PRO A 35 -1.22 18.75 -7.49
N VAL A 36 -1.50 17.96 -6.42
CA VAL A 36 -0.44 17.34 -5.62
C VAL A 36 0.18 16.16 -6.36
N GLN A 37 -0.67 15.32 -6.99
CA GLN A 37 -0.18 14.25 -7.86
C GLN A 37 0.60 14.79 -9.05
N GLU A 38 0.16 15.90 -9.65
CA GLU A 38 0.89 16.57 -10.74
C GLU A 38 2.30 16.98 -10.35
N ARG A 39 2.46 17.61 -9.18
CA ARG A 39 3.79 17.98 -8.67
C ARG A 39 4.69 16.75 -8.52
N VAL A 40 4.16 15.65 -7.95
CA VAL A 40 4.93 14.42 -7.78
C VAL A 40 5.31 13.82 -9.13
N VAL A 41 4.37 13.79 -10.09
CA VAL A 41 4.64 13.30 -11.47
C VAL A 41 5.71 14.12 -12.18
N LEU A 42 5.72 15.45 -12.01
CA LEU A 42 6.78 16.30 -12.58
C LEU A 42 8.15 15.94 -11.99
N ARG A 43 8.23 15.61 -10.70
CA ARG A 43 9.48 15.16 -10.08
C ARG A 43 9.88 13.75 -10.54
N LEU A 44 8.92 12.85 -10.68
CA LEU A 44 9.16 11.52 -11.29
C LEU A 44 9.64 11.65 -12.73
N GLN A 45 9.09 12.59 -13.52
CA GLN A 45 9.55 12.89 -14.87
C GLN A 45 11.01 13.38 -14.87
N ALA A 46 11.39 14.24 -13.95
CA ALA A 46 12.77 14.72 -13.83
C ALA A 46 13.75 13.56 -13.49
N VAL A 47 13.34 12.58 -12.68
CA VAL A 47 14.13 11.37 -12.45
C VAL A 47 14.21 10.51 -13.71
N TYR A 48 13.10 10.33 -14.41
CA TYR A 48 13.03 9.63 -15.69
C TYR A 48 14.01 10.21 -16.70
N ASP A 49 13.99 11.54 -16.89
CA ASP A 49 14.85 12.23 -17.85
C ASP A 49 16.33 12.09 -17.52
N ARG A 50 16.70 12.13 -16.23
CA ARG A 50 18.08 11.88 -15.78
C ARG A 50 18.51 10.42 -16.07
N LEU A 51 17.64 9.46 -15.83
CA LEU A 51 17.92 8.05 -16.12
C LEU A 51 18.07 7.81 -17.63
N ALA A 52 17.26 8.49 -18.46
CA ALA A 52 17.34 8.42 -19.91
C ALA A 52 18.65 9.02 -20.42
N ALA A 53 19.06 10.19 -19.91
CA ALA A 53 20.33 10.83 -20.24
C ALA A 53 21.52 9.94 -19.86
N ALA A 54 21.54 9.38 -18.66
CA ALA A 54 22.59 8.47 -18.22
C ALA A 54 22.67 7.18 -19.06
N ALA A 55 21.54 6.68 -19.53
CA ALA A 55 21.49 5.50 -20.41
C ALA A 55 22.04 5.84 -21.82
N ALA A 56 21.84 7.06 -22.30
CA ALA A 56 22.33 7.53 -23.59
C ALA A 56 23.86 7.79 -23.57
N GLU A 57 24.41 8.28 -22.45
CA GLU A 57 25.84 8.54 -22.29
C GLU A 57 26.68 7.27 -22.14
N HIS A 58 26.08 6.15 -21.71
CA HIS A 58 26.75 4.86 -21.53
C HIS A 58 26.09 3.79 -22.40
N PRO A 59 26.37 3.74 -23.72
CA PRO A 59 25.91 2.62 -24.54
C PRO A 59 26.46 1.30 -23.99
N ALA A 60 25.64 0.26 -23.95
CA ALA A 60 25.76 -1.00 -23.22
C ALA A 60 26.98 -1.91 -23.55
N LYS A 61 28.07 -1.37 -24.05
CA LYS A 61 29.34 -2.10 -24.22
C LYS A 61 30.41 -1.51 -23.34
N PRO A 62 30.73 -2.12 -22.19
CA PRO A 62 31.91 -1.73 -21.45
C PRO A 62 33.13 -1.92 -22.32
N GLY A 63 33.88 -0.82 -22.53
CA GLY A 63 35.17 -0.88 -23.27
C GLY A 63 36.11 -1.93 -22.63
N LEU A 64 37.03 -2.45 -23.41
CA LEU A 64 37.98 -3.53 -23.01
C LEU A 64 38.70 -3.19 -21.68
N LEU A 65 38.99 -1.93 -21.42
CA LEU A 65 39.65 -1.41 -20.20
C LEU A 65 38.75 -1.44 -18.93
N ALA A 66 37.42 -1.29 -19.09
CA ALA A 66 36.48 -1.46 -17.99
C ALA A 66 36.29 -2.95 -17.62
N ARG A 67 36.43 -3.85 -18.58
CA ARG A 67 36.47 -5.32 -18.35
C ARG A 67 37.69 -5.77 -17.55
N LEU A 68 38.78 -5.05 -17.62
CA LEU A 68 40.05 -5.34 -16.93
C LEU A 68 40.13 -4.68 -15.53
N GLY A 69 39.07 -4.03 -15.05
CA GLY A 69 39.04 -3.41 -13.73
C GLY A 69 39.92 -2.16 -13.58
N LEU A 70 40.47 -1.63 -14.68
CA LEU A 70 41.44 -0.52 -14.68
C LEU A 70 40.81 0.86 -14.77
N VAL A 71 39.50 0.95 -14.98
CA VAL A 71 38.77 2.22 -15.01
C VAL A 71 37.61 2.15 -14.01
N ARG A 72 37.71 2.96 -12.97
CA ARG A 72 36.62 3.15 -12.01
C ARG A 72 35.50 3.94 -12.71
N ALA A 73 34.26 3.45 -12.64
CA ALA A 73 33.12 4.20 -13.17
C ALA A 73 33.09 5.61 -12.59
N PRO A 74 32.79 6.64 -13.39
CA PRO A 74 32.72 8.00 -12.88
C PRO A 74 31.70 8.07 -11.74
N LYS A 75 32.07 8.78 -10.68
CA LYS A 75 31.20 9.00 -9.51
C LYS A 75 29.97 9.74 -9.99
N PRO A 76 28.74 9.27 -9.68
CA PRO A 76 27.54 9.95 -10.14
C PRO A 76 27.53 11.40 -9.64
N PRO A 77 26.99 12.35 -10.45
CA PRO A 77 26.93 13.75 -10.09
C PRO A 77 26.22 13.93 -8.75
N GLY A 78 26.70 14.82 -7.89
CA GLY A 78 26.11 15.12 -6.60
C GLY A 78 24.70 15.69 -6.78
N GLY A 79 23.75 15.14 -6.05
CA GLY A 79 22.35 15.54 -6.06
C GLY A 79 21.44 14.42 -5.55
N PRO A 80 20.13 14.65 -5.39
CA PRO A 80 19.21 13.61 -4.95
C PRO A 80 19.21 12.41 -5.90
N HIS A 81 19.42 11.21 -5.36
CA HIS A 81 19.48 9.96 -6.10
C HIS A 81 18.11 9.30 -6.30
N GLY A 82 17.02 10.03 -6.05
CA GLY A 82 15.67 9.53 -6.22
C GLY A 82 14.65 10.33 -5.44
N LEU A 83 13.53 9.70 -5.12
CA LEU A 83 12.39 10.32 -4.45
C LEU A 83 11.91 9.46 -3.29
N TYR A 84 11.49 10.10 -2.22
CA TYR A 84 10.73 9.50 -1.14
C TYR A 84 9.35 10.17 -1.10
N ILE A 85 8.32 9.44 -1.55
CA ILE A 85 6.95 9.92 -1.69
C ILE A 85 6.15 9.40 -0.50
N TRP A 86 5.73 10.30 0.38
CA TRP A 86 4.97 9.90 1.55
C TRP A 86 3.61 10.59 1.60
N GLY A 87 2.68 9.99 2.33
CA GLY A 87 1.34 10.54 2.51
C GLY A 87 0.35 9.46 2.92
N PRO A 88 -0.88 9.83 3.29
CA PRO A 88 -1.92 8.90 3.73
C PRO A 88 -2.22 7.80 2.70
N VAL A 89 -2.80 6.71 3.16
CA VAL A 89 -3.28 5.63 2.30
C VAL A 89 -4.30 6.18 1.31
N GLY A 90 -4.28 5.70 0.07
CA GLY A 90 -5.27 6.06 -0.95
C GLY A 90 -5.03 7.34 -1.73
N ARG A 91 -3.90 7.98 -1.53
CA ARG A 91 -3.53 9.19 -2.29
C ARG A 91 -2.96 8.90 -3.68
N GLY A 92 -2.90 7.62 -4.08
CA GLY A 92 -2.41 7.24 -5.40
C GLY A 92 -0.90 7.00 -5.47
N LYS A 93 -0.20 6.81 -4.34
CA LYS A 93 1.25 6.53 -4.32
C LYS A 93 1.65 5.37 -5.23
N SER A 94 0.96 4.23 -5.09
CA SER A 94 1.23 3.03 -5.90
C SER A 94 0.93 3.25 -7.38
N MET A 95 -0.15 4.00 -7.71
CA MET A 95 -0.45 4.37 -9.09
C MET A 95 0.66 5.24 -9.71
N LEU A 96 1.17 6.23 -8.96
CA LEU A 96 2.28 7.07 -9.43
C LEU A 96 3.57 6.27 -9.62
N MET A 97 3.82 5.30 -8.73
CA MET A 97 4.92 4.35 -8.87
C MET A 97 4.74 3.48 -10.12
N ASP A 98 3.52 2.98 -10.39
CA ASP A 98 3.21 2.21 -11.61
C ASP A 98 3.52 3.00 -12.87
N LEU A 99 3.05 4.25 -12.94
CA LEU A 99 3.29 5.15 -14.07
C LEU A 99 4.77 5.38 -14.34
N PHE A 100 5.57 5.51 -13.29
CA PHE A 100 7.01 5.71 -13.40
C PHE A 100 7.73 4.41 -13.77
N PHE A 101 7.46 3.32 -13.04
CA PHE A 101 8.19 2.07 -13.18
C PHE A 101 7.97 1.41 -14.53
N ALA A 102 6.76 1.49 -15.09
CA ALA A 102 6.44 0.89 -16.38
C ALA A 102 7.38 1.40 -17.47
N ASP A 103 7.59 2.71 -17.54
CA ASP A 103 8.36 3.37 -18.60
C ASP A 103 9.82 3.67 -18.24
N ALA A 104 10.24 3.46 -16.98
CA ALA A 104 11.60 3.82 -16.55
C ALA A 104 12.66 3.28 -17.52
N PRO A 105 13.53 4.15 -18.11
CA PRO A 105 14.39 3.86 -19.24
C PRO A 105 15.69 3.13 -18.83
N VAL A 106 15.56 2.14 -17.95
CA VAL A 106 16.66 1.33 -17.43
C VAL A 106 16.32 -0.16 -17.50
N ALA A 107 17.20 -0.96 -18.07
CA ALA A 107 17.00 -2.41 -18.20
C ALA A 107 17.06 -3.12 -16.83
N LYS A 108 17.95 -2.66 -15.94
CA LYS A 108 18.14 -3.21 -14.61
C LYS A 108 17.31 -2.46 -13.58
N LYS A 109 16.01 -2.66 -13.60
CA LYS A 109 15.06 -2.08 -12.63
C LYS A 109 14.35 -3.14 -11.84
N ARG A 110 14.09 -2.85 -10.56
CA ARG A 110 13.39 -3.74 -9.65
C ARG A 110 12.38 -2.97 -8.82
N ARG A 111 11.17 -3.52 -8.69
CA ARG A 111 10.13 -3.05 -7.78
C ARG A 111 9.79 -4.16 -6.82
N VAL A 112 9.70 -3.84 -5.54
CA VAL A 112 9.49 -4.82 -4.48
C VAL A 112 8.92 -4.11 -3.25
N HIS A 113 8.13 -4.81 -2.44
CA HIS A 113 7.76 -4.33 -1.12
C HIS A 113 9.00 -4.27 -0.22
N PHE A 114 9.11 -3.19 0.55
CA PHE A 114 10.31 -2.96 1.37
C PHE A 114 10.59 -4.10 2.34
N HIS A 115 9.55 -4.67 2.94
CA HIS A 115 9.68 -5.82 3.83
C HIS A 115 10.28 -7.05 3.12
N GLU A 116 9.81 -7.39 1.93
CA GLU A 116 10.34 -8.51 1.14
C GLU A 116 11.82 -8.31 0.77
N PHE A 117 12.18 -7.07 0.43
CA PHE A 117 13.58 -6.72 0.16
C PHE A 117 14.45 -6.94 1.40
N MET A 118 13.98 -6.55 2.58
CA MET A 118 14.74 -6.73 3.82
C MET A 118 14.89 -8.21 4.21
N LEU A 119 13.85 -9.02 4.01
CA LEU A 119 13.94 -10.48 4.18
C LEU A 119 15.01 -11.09 3.27
N GLU A 120 15.07 -10.67 2.02
CA GLU A 120 16.10 -11.12 1.07
C GLU A 120 17.51 -10.69 1.52
N VAL A 121 17.68 -9.44 1.96
CA VAL A 121 18.96 -8.95 2.46
C VAL A 121 19.41 -9.74 3.67
N GLN A 122 18.52 -10.01 4.63
CA GLN A 122 18.82 -10.82 5.81
C GLN A 122 19.21 -12.25 5.45
N ALA A 123 18.49 -12.88 4.50
CA ALA A 123 18.83 -14.21 4.02
C ALA A 123 20.22 -14.25 3.36
N ARG A 124 20.57 -13.25 2.55
CA ARG A 124 21.90 -13.14 1.93
C ARG A 124 23.00 -12.95 2.99
N LEU A 125 22.73 -12.14 4.02
CA LEU A 125 23.66 -11.96 5.15
C LEU A 125 23.89 -13.26 5.91
N HIS A 126 22.83 -14.00 6.17
CA HIS A 126 22.91 -15.30 6.85
C HIS A 126 23.72 -16.31 6.04
N ASN A 127 23.38 -16.53 4.79
CA ASN A 127 24.05 -17.44 3.89
C ASN A 127 25.55 -17.10 3.71
N ARG A 128 25.90 -15.81 3.65
CA ARG A 128 27.29 -15.39 3.55
C ARG A 128 28.08 -15.74 4.80
N ARG A 129 27.49 -15.51 5.99
CA ARG A 129 28.13 -15.87 7.27
C ARG A 129 28.33 -17.37 7.40
N GLU A 130 27.36 -18.18 7.03
CA GLU A 130 27.46 -19.64 7.03
C GLU A 130 28.55 -20.13 6.09
N LYS A 131 28.63 -19.56 4.88
CA LYS A 131 29.66 -19.90 3.90
C LYS A 131 31.05 -19.59 4.44
N LEU A 132 31.30 -18.41 4.99
CA LEU A 132 32.57 -18.03 5.60
C LEU A 132 32.95 -18.96 6.76
N ALA A 133 32.00 -19.30 7.61
CA ALA A 133 32.20 -20.24 8.70
C ALA A 133 32.56 -21.65 8.20
N ALA A 134 31.89 -22.14 7.16
CA ALA A 134 32.18 -23.44 6.56
C ALA A 134 33.56 -23.52 5.87
N GLU A 135 34.02 -22.40 5.32
CA GLU A 135 35.35 -22.25 4.70
C GLU A 135 36.46 -22.02 5.72
N GLY A 136 36.16 -21.92 7.02
CA GLY A 136 37.10 -21.59 8.08
C GLY A 136 37.71 -20.19 7.94
N ALA A 137 37.06 -19.32 7.17
CA ALA A 137 37.51 -17.94 6.98
C ALA A 137 37.22 -17.10 8.23
N PRO A 138 38.08 -16.13 8.56
CA PRO A 138 37.82 -15.22 9.67
C PRO A 138 36.50 -14.47 9.38
N PRO A 139 35.72 -14.13 10.45
CA PRO A 139 34.52 -13.31 10.27
C PRO A 139 34.84 -12.02 9.52
N GLU A 140 34.12 -11.76 8.43
CA GLU A 140 34.25 -10.47 7.74
C GLU A 140 33.82 -9.34 8.69
N ALA A 141 34.64 -8.30 8.79
CA ALA A 141 34.34 -7.13 9.61
C ALA A 141 33.07 -6.40 9.13
N ASP A 142 32.74 -6.49 7.83
CA ASP A 142 31.56 -5.88 7.23
C ASP A 142 30.97 -6.81 6.15
N THR A 143 29.91 -7.51 6.49
CA THR A 143 29.19 -8.40 5.56
C THR A 143 28.14 -7.68 4.72
N ILE A 144 27.79 -6.42 5.06
CA ILE A 144 26.72 -5.66 4.40
C ILE A 144 27.19 -5.09 3.06
N VAL A 145 28.40 -4.49 3.03
CA VAL A 145 28.95 -3.85 1.84
C VAL A 145 29.05 -4.80 0.64
N PRO A 146 29.57 -6.03 0.76
CA PRO A 146 29.58 -6.98 -0.35
C PRO A 146 28.18 -7.26 -0.92
N ILE A 147 27.18 -7.48 -0.04
CA ILE A 147 25.79 -7.74 -0.46
C ILE A 147 25.19 -6.54 -1.16
N ALA A 148 25.40 -5.33 -0.62
CA ALA A 148 24.94 -4.10 -1.27
C ALA A 148 25.53 -3.95 -2.68
N ARG A 149 26.82 -4.28 -2.87
CA ARG A 149 27.47 -4.27 -4.19
C ARG A 149 26.92 -5.34 -5.14
N GLU A 150 26.62 -6.53 -4.65
CA GLU A 150 25.97 -7.57 -5.43
C GLU A 150 24.60 -7.10 -5.95
N ILE A 151 23.80 -6.47 -5.10
CA ILE A 151 22.52 -5.86 -5.46
C ILE A 151 22.75 -4.77 -6.53
N ALA A 152 23.74 -3.90 -6.33
CA ALA A 152 24.05 -2.81 -7.25
C ALA A 152 24.53 -3.29 -8.64
N GLN A 153 25.16 -4.45 -8.74
CA GLN A 153 25.53 -5.04 -10.01
C GLN A 153 24.31 -5.51 -10.82
N GLN A 154 23.26 -5.92 -10.13
CA GLN A 154 22.04 -6.46 -10.72
C GLN A 154 20.97 -5.38 -10.99
N THR A 155 21.05 -4.22 -10.31
CA THR A 155 20.01 -3.23 -10.29
C THR A 155 20.59 -1.82 -10.41
N ARG A 156 19.90 -0.95 -11.15
CA ARG A 156 20.20 0.50 -11.26
C ARG A 156 19.08 1.36 -10.73
N LEU A 157 17.87 0.83 -10.70
CA LEU A 157 16.69 1.49 -10.17
C LEU A 157 15.99 0.54 -9.21
N LEU A 158 15.86 0.95 -7.94
CA LEU A 158 15.07 0.28 -6.92
C LEU A 158 13.82 1.10 -6.62
N CYS A 159 12.67 0.48 -6.78
CA CYS A 159 11.39 1.04 -6.40
C CYS A 159 10.85 0.25 -5.21
N PHE A 160 10.60 0.93 -4.11
CA PHE A 160 10.07 0.34 -2.89
C PHE A 160 8.63 0.76 -2.67
N ASP A 161 7.74 -0.22 -2.62
CA ASP A 161 6.40 -0.01 -2.08
C ASP A 161 6.41 -0.17 -0.56
N GLU A 162 5.60 0.65 0.12
CA GLU A 162 5.37 0.57 1.56
C GLU A 162 6.66 0.58 2.40
N PHE A 163 7.49 1.61 2.17
CA PHE A 163 8.73 1.77 2.91
C PHE A 163 8.43 1.99 4.40
N GLN A 164 8.64 0.95 5.19
CA GLN A 164 8.36 0.92 6.62
C GLN A 164 9.41 0.10 7.36
N VAL A 165 9.91 0.63 8.48
CA VAL A 165 10.89 -0.06 9.34
C VAL A 165 10.23 -0.34 10.68
N THR A 166 10.11 -1.62 11.04
CA THR A 166 9.38 -2.06 12.23
C THR A 166 10.25 -2.84 13.20
N ASN A 167 11.34 -3.45 12.74
CA ASN A 167 12.21 -4.25 13.60
C ASN A 167 13.63 -3.70 13.71
N ILE A 168 14.30 -4.03 14.82
CA ILE A 168 15.64 -3.54 15.13
C ILE A 168 16.71 -4.13 14.20
N ALA A 169 16.54 -5.36 13.72
CA ALA A 169 17.53 -6.01 12.85
C ALA A 169 17.65 -5.26 11.53
N ASP A 170 16.53 -4.85 10.94
CA ASP A 170 16.52 -4.01 9.74
C ASP A 170 17.11 -2.63 10.04
N ALA A 171 16.65 -1.98 11.11
CA ALA A 171 17.11 -0.64 11.48
C ALA A 171 18.65 -0.54 11.57
N MET A 172 19.30 -1.58 12.11
CA MET A 172 20.75 -1.57 12.32
C MET A 172 21.59 -1.73 11.04
N ILE A 173 21.03 -2.30 9.98
CA ILE A 173 21.77 -2.54 8.73
C ILE A 173 21.48 -1.51 7.64
N LEU A 174 20.37 -0.78 7.75
CA LEU A 174 19.87 0.10 6.69
C LEU A 174 20.81 1.23 6.32
N ALA A 175 21.38 1.92 7.31
CA ALA A 175 22.29 3.02 7.05
C ALA A 175 23.47 2.56 6.17
N ARG A 176 24.14 1.47 6.55
CA ARG A 176 25.29 0.93 5.83
C ARG A 176 24.95 0.35 4.47
N LEU A 177 23.77 -0.31 4.38
CA LEU A 177 23.26 -0.86 3.13
C LEU A 177 23.00 0.25 2.11
N PHE A 178 22.19 1.27 2.48
CA PHE A 178 21.82 2.34 1.58
C PHE A 178 22.96 3.30 1.26
N GLU A 179 23.87 3.57 2.21
CA GLU A 179 25.11 4.32 1.97
C GLU A 179 25.91 3.68 0.83
N THR A 180 26.04 2.35 0.86
CA THR A 180 26.72 1.60 -0.20
C THR A 180 25.95 1.62 -1.51
N LEU A 181 24.63 1.37 -1.49
CA LEU A 181 23.79 1.40 -2.70
C LEU A 181 23.84 2.77 -3.40
N PHE A 182 23.73 3.87 -2.65
CA PHE A 182 23.87 5.23 -3.19
C PHE A 182 25.29 5.49 -3.71
N GLY A 183 26.31 5.00 -2.99
CA GLY A 183 27.71 5.07 -3.43
C GLY A 183 27.99 4.36 -4.74
N GLU A 184 27.26 3.28 -5.03
CA GLU A 184 27.32 2.52 -6.30
C GLU A 184 26.39 3.12 -7.39
N GLY A 185 25.71 4.23 -7.11
CA GLY A 185 24.89 4.98 -8.09
C GLY A 185 23.49 4.41 -8.33
N ILE A 186 22.93 3.71 -7.35
CA ILE A 186 21.53 3.23 -7.41
C ILE A 186 20.59 4.42 -7.26
N THR A 187 19.60 4.50 -8.13
CA THR A 187 18.45 5.39 -7.98
C THR A 187 17.36 4.70 -7.17
N VAL A 188 16.80 5.38 -6.18
CA VAL A 188 15.76 4.85 -5.31
C VAL A 188 14.49 5.68 -5.41
N ILE A 189 13.36 5.04 -5.64
CA ILE A 189 12.02 5.63 -5.49
C ILE A 189 11.31 4.84 -4.39
N ALA A 190 10.87 5.51 -3.35
CA ALA A 190 10.17 4.87 -2.25
C ALA A 190 8.80 5.51 -2.03
N THR A 191 7.79 4.68 -1.79
CA THR A 191 6.48 5.13 -1.30
C THR A 191 6.30 4.72 0.16
N SER A 192 5.74 5.60 0.97
CA SER A 192 5.51 5.35 2.41
C SER A 192 4.23 6.03 2.90
N ASN A 193 3.67 5.51 3.97
CA ASN A 193 2.61 6.19 4.72
C ASN A 193 3.17 7.12 5.80
N ARG A 194 4.50 7.11 6.02
CA ARG A 194 5.17 7.89 7.06
C ARG A 194 6.20 8.82 6.44
N LYS A 195 6.33 10.03 7.01
CA LYS A 195 7.47 10.88 6.70
C LYS A 195 8.77 10.25 7.23
N PRO A 196 9.94 10.59 6.68
CA PRO A 196 11.22 10.00 7.13
C PRO A 196 11.44 10.11 8.64
N ASP A 197 11.07 11.22 9.27
CA ASP A 197 11.24 11.45 10.72
C ASP A 197 10.41 10.49 11.59
N ASP A 198 9.31 9.95 11.07
CA ASP A 198 8.45 9.00 11.77
C ASP A 198 8.77 7.52 11.46
N LEU A 199 9.80 7.27 10.63
CA LEU A 199 10.30 5.92 10.44
C LEU A 199 10.90 5.39 11.74
N TYR A 200 10.55 4.15 12.09
CA TYR A 200 11.02 3.48 13.29
C TYR A 200 10.79 4.32 14.56
N LYS A 201 9.70 5.10 14.61
CA LYS A 201 9.29 5.88 15.77
C LYS A 201 9.05 4.92 16.94
N ASP A 202 9.50 5.30 18.12
CA ASP A 202 9.42 4.53 19.35
C ASP A 202 10.16 3.16 19.30
N GLY A 203 10.98 2.93 18.28
CA GLY A 203 11.79 1.72 18.14
C GLY A 203 12.98 1.68 19.11
N LEU A 204 13.37 0.44 19.47
CA LEU A 204 14.49 0.20 20.38
C LEU A 204 15.81 0.70 19.76
N GLN A 205 16.63 1.43 20.52
CA GLN A 205 17.88 2.04 20.07
C GLN A 205 17.73 2.95 18.85
N ARG A 206 16.65 3.73 18.82
CA ARG A 206 16.33 4.63 17.71
C ARG A 206 17.46 5.59 17.35
N ASP A 207 18.26 6.01 18.33
CA ASP A 207 19.41 6.90 18.10
C ASP A 207 20.40 6.35 17.06
N ARG A 208 20.54 5.03 16.97
CA ARG A 208 21.37 4.36 15.95
C ARG A 208 20.74 4.35 14.57
N PHE A 209 19.44 4.58 14.49
CA PHE A 209 18.69 4.66 13.24
C PHE A 209 18.63 6.08 12.66
N LEU A 210 18.80 7.12 13.49
CA LEU A 210 18.77 8.52 13.04
C LEU A 210 19.73 8.81 11.87
N PRO A 211 20.97 8.30 11.83
CA PRO A 211 21.85 8.50 10.68
C PRO A 211 21.26 7.99 9.35
N PHE A 212 20.43 6.96 9.38
CA PHE A 212 19.73 6.51 8.18
C PHE A 212 18.65 7.49 7.74
N ILE A 213 17.91 8.08 8.67
CA ILE A 213 16.92 9.13 8.37
C ILE A 213 17.61 10.33 7.70
N ASP A 214 18.76 10.75 8.23
CA ASP A 214 19.55 11.85 7.67
C ASP A 214 20.06 11.50 6.27
N LEU A 215 20.54 10.27 6.06
CA LEU A 215 20.96 9.77 4.76
C LEU A 215 19.80 9.80 3.74
N ILE A 216 18.62 9.35 4.11
CA ILE A 216 17.43 9.41 3.24
C ILE A 216 17.10 10.85 2.86
N LYS A 217 17.11 11.77 3.82
CA LYS A 217 16.85 13.20 3.56
C LYS A 217 17.92 13.86 2.69
N GLU A 218 19.18 13.45 2.82
CA GLU A 218 20.28 13.94 1.99
C GLU A 218 20.20 13.41 0.55
N ARG A 219 19.83 12.13 0.40
CA ARG A 219 19.95 11.41 -0.87
C ARG A 219 18.67 11.34 -1.67
N LEU A 220 17.52 11.50 -1.05
CA LEU A 220 16.22 11.49 -1.73
C LEU A 220 15.53 12.83 -1.57
N GLU A 221 14.88 13.30 -2.63
CA GLU A 221 13.94 14.41 -2.54
C GLU A 221 12.68 13.92 -1.83
N ILE A 222 12.31 14.56 -0.73
CA ILE A 222 11.16 14.17 0.09
C ILE A 222 9.93 14.91 -0.44
N LEU A 223 8.94 14.15 -0.88
CA LEU A 223 7.69 14.68 -1.42
C LEU A 223 6.51 14.19 -0.59
N GLU A 224 5.74 15.14 -0.11
CA GLU A 224 4.47 14.86 0.54
C GLU A 224 3.37 14.76 -0.51
N LEU A 225 2.74 13.60 -0.59
CA LEU A 225 1.50 13.38 -1.33
C LEU A 225 0.33 13.57 -0.35
N GLY A 226 0.39 14.65 0.40
CA GLY A 226 -0.62 15.15 1.31
C GLY A 226 -1.18 16.45 0.75
N GLY A 227 -2.37 16.79 1.12
CA GLY A 227 -3.05 18.04 0.85
C GLY A 227 -4.28 18.09 1.72
N GLU A 228 -4.84 19.27 1.93
CA GLU A 228 -6.04 19.46 2.75
C GLU A 228 -7.26 18.66 2.29
N HIS A 229 -7.19 18.01 1.11
CA HIS A 229 -8.26 17.17 0.57
C HIS A 229 -7.86 15.69 0.49
N ASP A 230 -8.32 14.92 1.45
CA ASP A 230 -8.50 13.48 1.27
C ASP A 230 -9.73 13.27 0.38
N TYR A 231 -9.51 13.06 -0.92
CA TYR A 231 -10.61 12.81 -1.88
C TYR A 231 -11.50 11.61 -1.48
N ARG A 232 -11.01 10.71 -0.63
CA ARG A 232 -11.82 9.64 -0.06
C ARG A 232 -12.72 10.15 1.05
N LEU A 233 -12.20 11.04 1.91
CA LEU A 233 -12.99 11.72 2.93
C LEU A 233 -14.07 12.59 2.30
N ASP A 234 -13.76 13.33 1.23
CA ASP A 234 -14.76 14.10 0.51
C ASP A 234 -15.80 13.20 -0.16
N ARG A 235 -15.37 12.05 -0.71
CA ARG A 235 -16.32 11.07 -1.23
C ARG A 235 -17.14 10.42 -0.11
N LEU A 236 -16.52 10.06 1.02
CA LEU A 236 -17.23 9.52 2.17
C LEU A 236 -18.17 10.53 2.83
N ARG A 237 -17.80 11.82 2.88
CA ARG A 237 -18.66 12.91 3.38
C ARG A 237 -19.91 13.14 2.53
N ASN A 238 -19.88 12.73 1.26
CA ASN A 238 -21.02 12.80 0.37
C ASN A 238 -22.00 11.63 0.52
N PHE A 239 -21.68 10.63 1.37
CA PHE A 239 -22.52 9.48 1.63
C PHE A 239 -22.81 9.39 3.13
N ASP A 240 -24.08 9.18 3.45
CA ASP A 240 -24.46 8.79 4.80
C ASP A 240 -23.88 7.40 5.11
N ALA A 241 -23.01 7.31 6.12
CA ALA A 241 -22.36 6.03 6.49
C ALA A 241 -23.38 5.00 7.05
N TYR A 242 -24.55 5.46 7.47
CA TYR A 242 -25.60 4.62 8.03
C TYR A 242 -26.97 4.97 7.41
N LEU A 243 -27.46 4.12 6.53
CA LEU A 243 -28.72 4.30 5.81
C LEU A 243 -29.86 3.56 6.53
N THR A 244 -30.93 4.24 6.82
CA THR A 244 -32.15 3.64 7.42
C THR A 244 -33.39 4.33 6.90
N PRO A 245 -34.50 3.58 6.62
CA PRO A 245 -34.60 2.13 6.67
C PRO A 245 -33.85 1.43 5.52
N SER A 246 -33.45 0.16 5.73
CA SER A 246 -32.91 -0.69 4.67
C SER A 246 -33.97 -0.96 3.58
N GLY A 247 -33.52 -1.33 2.39
CA GLY A 247 -34.38 -1.63 1.24
C GLY A 247 -33.81 -1.10 -0.07
N ALA A 248 -34.61 -1.16 -1.14
CA ALA A 248 -34.15 -0.89 -2.51
C ALA A 248 -33.47 0.49 -2.68
N TRP A 249 -34.00 1.53 -2.03
CA TRP A 249 -33.39 2.87 -2.03
C TRP A 249 -32.01 2.88 -1.36
N ALA A 250 -31.91 2.30 -0.17
CA ALA A 250 -30.65 2.23 0.56
C ALA A 250 -29.61 1.40 -0.20
N ASN A 251 -30.02 0.27 -0.77
CA ASN A 251 -29.14 -0.60 -1.56
C ASN A 251 -28.61 0.11 -2.82
N ALA A 252 -29.44 0.90 -3.50
CA ALA A 252 -29.00 1.74 -4.62
C ALA A 252 -27.94 2.78 -4.17
N LYS A 253 -28.10 3.37 -2.97
CA LYS A 253 -27.13 4.29 -2.38
C LYS A 253 -25.83 3.59 -1.98
N LEU A 254 -25.90 2.37 -1.48
CA LEU A 254 -24.71 1.56 -1.19
C LEU A 254 -23.95 1.19 -2.47
N ASP A 255 -24.66 0.87 -3.57
CA ASP A 255 -24.05 0.64 -4.87
C ASP A 255 -23.35 1.89 -5.43
N GLU A 256 -23.99 3.06 -5.29
CA GLU A 256 -23.39 4.34 -5.65
C GLU A 256 -22.11 4.60 -4.83
N ALA A 257 -22.16 4.37 -3.52
CA ALA A 257 -21.02 4.51 -2.61
C ALA A 257 -19.88 3.53 -3.00
N PHE A 258 -20.21 2.26 -3.27
CA PHE A 258 -19.22 1.26 -3.70
C PHE A 258 -18.47 1.73 -4.96
N ARG A 259 -19.18 2.12 -6.01
CA ARG A 259 -18.57 2.60 -7.26
C ARG A 259 -17.75 3.86 -7.05
N ALA A 260 -18.25 4.82 -6.28
CA ALA A 260 -17.52 6.05 -5.97
C ALA A 260 -16.20 5.78 -5.21
N LEU A 261 -16.23 4.87 -4.22
CA LEU A 261 -15.07 4.57 -3.37
C LEU A 261 -14.08 3.62 -4.05
N SER A 262 -14.54 2.77 -4.98
CA SER A 262 -13.69 1.86 -5.77
C SER A 262 -13.11 2.49 -7.04
N GLY A 263 -13.34 3.79 -7.27
CA GLY A 263 -12.86 4.46 -8.49
C GLY A 263 -13.64 4.12 -9.76
N GLY A 264 -14.91 3.74 -9.63
CA GLY A 264 -15.80 3.38 -10.75
C GLY A 264 -15.85 1.87 -11.06
N ALA A 265 -15.12 1.04 -10.29
CA ALA A 265 -15.15 -0.40 -10.51
C ALA A 265 -16.51 -1.01 -10.09
N ASP A 266 -17.02 -1.97 -10.87
CA ASP A 266 -18.23 -2.70 -10.50
C ASP A 266 -17.97 -3.74 -9.40
N GLY A 267 -16.72 -4.16 -9.22
CA GLY A 267 -16.30 -5.16 -8.23
C GLY A 267 -16.59 -6.59 -8.68
N GLU A 268 -15.77 -7.52 -8.20
CA GLU A 268 -15.90 -8.95 -8.49
C GLU A 268 -15.89 -9.76 -7.18
N PRO A 269 -16.46 -10.98 -7.16
CA PRO A 269 -16.33 -11.87 -6.02
C PRO A 269 -14.86 -12.22 -5.76
N ARG A 270 -14.46 -12.26 -4.48
CA ARG A 270 -13.11 -12.59 -4.07
C ARG A 270 -13.15 -13.56 -2.89
N VAL A 271 -12.22 -14.50 -2.85
CA VAL A 271 -12.02 -15.41 -1.71
C VAL A 271 -10.70 -15.05 -1.04
N LEU A 272 -10.75 -14.76 0.26
CA LEU A 272 -9.58 -14.61 1.11
C LEU A 272 -9.33 -15.93 1.87
N ARG A 273 -8.09 -16.16 2.29
CA ARG A 273 -7.72 -17.33 3.09
C ARG A 273 -7.13 -16.92 4.42
N THR A 274 -7.69 -17.45 5.49
CA THR A 274 -7.15 -17.26 6.84
C THR A 274 -7.26 -18.57 7.64
N GLN A 275 -6.18 -18.97 8.32
CA GLN A 275 -6.12 -20.15 9.17
C GLN A 275 -6.70 -21.44 8.53
N GLY A 276 -6.47 -21.62 7.21
CA GLY A 276 -6.95 -22.77 6.46
C GLY A 276 -8.44 -22.73 6.07
N ARG A 277 -9.11 -21.59 6.27
CA ARG A 277 -10.51 -21.35 5.90
C ARG A 277 -10.61 -20.34 4.77
N ASP A 278 -11.61 -20.50 3.94
CA ASP A 278 -11.98 -19.55 2.89
C ASP A 278 -13.02 -18.56 3.43
N VAL A 279 -12.76 -17.25 3.18
CA VAL A 279 -13.64 -16.15 3.52
C VAL A 279 -14.14 -15.52 2.23
N ASP A 280 -15.43 -15.72 1.94
CA ASP A 280 -16.06 -15.21 0.73
C ASP A 280 -16.35 -13.71 0.85
N ILE A 281 -15.89 -12.94 -0.11
CA ILE A 281 -16.25 -11.54 -0.30
C ILE A 281 -17.13 -11.46 -1.56
N PRO A 282 -18.44 -11.28 -1.44
CA PRO A 282 -19.35 -11.32 -2.58
C PRO A 282 -19.06 -10.29 -3.65
N ARG A 283 -18.53 -9.12 -3.24
CA ARG A 283 -18.14 -8.04 -4.15
C ARG A 283 -16.96 -7.29 -3.59
N ALA A 284 -15.84 -7.28 -4.32
CA ALA A 284 -14.60 -6.66 -3.92
C ALA A 284 -14.01 -5.82 -5.05
N ALA A 285 -13.41 -4.70 -4.69
CA ALA A 285 -12.55 -3.87 -5.51
C ALA A 285 -11.31 -3.46 -4.68
N PRO A 286 -10.26 -2.86 -5.26
CA PRO A 286 -9.09 -2.47 -4.49
C PRO A 286 -9.45 -1.61 -3.26
N GLY A 287 -9.24 -2.20 -2.07
CA GLY A 287 -9.48 -1.57 -0.77
C GLY A 287 -10.95 -1.43 -0.34
N VAL A 288 -11.92 -1.88 -1.12
CA VAL A 288 -13.37 -1.80 -0.81
C VAL A 288 -14.01 -3.17 -0.92
N ALA A 289 -14.73 -3.60 0.12
CA ALA A 289 -15.54 -4.81 0.11
C ALA A 289 -17.02 -4.48 0.32
N MET A 290 -17.90 -5.26 -0.28
CA MET A 290 -19.36 -5.16 -0.07
C MET A 290 -19.97 -6.55 0.07
N ALA A 291 -20.84 -6.70 1.06
CA ALA A 291 -21.55 -7.93 1.36
C ALA A 291 -22.94 -7.63 1.93
N HIS A 292 -23.82 -8.61 1.89
CA HIS A 292 -25.05 -8.61 2.65
C HIS A 292 -24.79 -9.03 4.09
N TYR A 293 -25.54 -8.53 5.04
CA TYR A 293 -25.46 -8.95 6.45
C TYR A 293 -25.47 -10.49 6.61
N LEU A 294 -26.32 -11.17 5.84
CA LEU A 294 -26.45 -12.62 5.90
C LEU A 294 -25.24 -13.38 5.33
N ASP A 295 -24.47 -12.77 4.43
CA ASP A 295 -23.27 -13.41 3.86
C ASP A 295 -22.21 -13.68 4.92
N TRP A 296 -22.16 -12.84 5.95
CA TRP A 296 -21.15 -12.92 7.00
C TRP A 296 -21.74 -13.29 8.36
N CYS A 297 -22.84 -12.67 8.78
CA CYS A 297 -23.40 -12.94 10.11
C CYS A 297 -24.28 -14.19 10.19
N ALA A 298 -24.82 -14.71 9.08
CA ALA A 298 -25.50 -16.00 9.07
C ALA A 298 -24.55 -17.21 8.91
N LYS A 299 -23.32 -16.99 8.43
CA LYS A 299 -22.28 -18.03 8.34
C LYS A 299 -21.47 -18.11 9.65
N PRO A 300 -20.79 -19.22 9.93
CA PRO A 300 -20.00 -19.40 11.15
C PRO A 300 -18.66 -18.64 11.05
N MET A 301 -18.73 -17.32 10.95
CA MET A 301 -17.56 -16.44 10.93
C MET A 301 -17.16 -15.99 12.33
N GLY A 302 -15.88 -15.78 12.55
CA GLY A 302 -15.30 -15.35 13.83
C GLY A 302 -14.33 -14.18 13.66
N ALA A 303 -13.67 -13.80 14.77
CA ALA A 303 -12.76 -12.67 14.84
C ALA A 303 -11.61 -12.75 13.80
N ALA A 304 -11.06 -13.94 13.56
CA ALA A 304 -9.97 -14.15 12.60
C ALA A 304 -10.43 -13.87 11.14
N ASP A 305 -11.68 -14.21 10.81
CA ASP A 305 -12.24 -13.98 9.49
C ASP A 305 -12.46 -12.48 9.26
N PHE A 306 -13.02 -11.77 10.26
CA PHE A 306 -13.21 -10.31 10.19
C PHE A 306 -11.90 -9.54 10.22
N LEU A 307 -10.90 -10.04 10.95
CA LEU A 307 -9.55 -9.47 10.94
C LEU A 307 -8.93 -9.59 9.53
N CYS A 308 -9.05 -10.75 8.91
CA CYS A 308 -8.58 -10.96 7.54
C CYS A 308 -9.26 -9.99 6.55
N ILE A 309 -10.57 -9.76 6.69
CA ILE A 309 -11.28 -8.75 5.88
C ILE A 309 -10.72 -7.35 6.15
N ALA A 310 -10.54 -6.99 7.42
CA ALA A 310 -10.03 -5.68 7.81
C ALA A 310 -8.60 -5.42 7.33
N GLU A 311 -7.74 -6.44 7.26
CA GLU A 311 -6.37 -6.31 6.73
C GLU A 311 -6.32 -6.05 5.22
N HIS A 312 -7.34 -6.51 4.48
CA HIS A 312 -7.38 -6.37 3.01
C HIS A 312 -8.19 -5.17 2.52
N PHE A 313 -9.14 -4.68 3.32
CA PHE A 313 -10.07 -3.64 2.91
C PHE A 313 -10.16 -2.52 3.95
N HIS A 314 -9.82 -1.30 3.52
CA HIS A 314 -9.97 -0.11 4.36
C HIS A 314 -11.42 0.39 4.47
N THR A 315 -12.30 -0.04 3.56
CA THR A 315 -13.72 0.32 3.54
C THR A 315 -14.55 -0.94 3.34
N VAL A 316 -15.54 -1.13 4.19
CA VAL A 316 -16.46 -2.26 4.16
C VAL A 316 -17.89 -1.75 4.13
N ILE A 317 -18.67 -2.24 3.18
CA ILE A 317 -20.08 -1.90 2.97
C ILE A 317 -20.92 -3.13 3.30
N VAL A 318 -21.90 -2.97 4.22
CA VAL A 318 -22.79 -4.08 4.62
C VAL A 318 -24.25 -3.68 4.40
N ALA A 319 -24.92 -4.42 3.52
CA ALA A 319 -26.31 -4.19 3.20
C ALA A 319 -27.27 -4.97 4.11
N ASP A 320 -28.42 -4.38 4.37
CA ASP A 320 -29.62 -4.98 4.97
C ASP A 320 -29.42 -5.62 6.34
N ILE A 321 -28.83 -4.86 7.28
CA ILE A 321 -28.74 -5.26 8.68
C ILE A 321 -30.16 -5.28 9.29
N PRO A 322 -30.67 -6.44 9.72
CA PRO A 322 -32.02 -6.55 10.25
C PRO A 322 -32.12 -6.05 11.69
N LYS A 323 -33.32 -5.80 12.15
CA LYS A 323 -33.59 -5.77 13.58
C LYS A 323 -33.41 -7.19 14.14
N MET A 324 -32.58 -7.34 15.15
CA MET A 324 -32.25 -8.59 15.80
C MET A 324 -33.06 -8.75 17.10
N GLY A 325 -33.27 -9.98 17.52
CA GLY A 325 -34.00 -10.34 18.74
C GLY A 325 -33.47 -11.64 19.33
N PRO A 326 -34.16 -12.19 20.37
CA PRO A 326 -33.71 -13.40 21.05
C PRO A 326 -33.44 -14.59 20.13
N ASP A 327 -34.19 -14.75 19.02
CA ASP A 327 -34.03 -15.83 18.05
C ASP A 327 -32.82 -15.67 17.11
N SER A 328 -32.13 -14.54 17.19
CA SER A 328 -30.98 -14.23 16.33
C SER A 328 -29.69 -13.91 17.11
N GLN A 329 -29.58 -14.39 18.34
CA GLN A 329 -28.47 -14.11 19.24
C GLN A 329 -27.09 -14.45 18.63
N ASP A 330 -26.97 -15.60 17.96
CA ASP A 330 -25.74 -16.00 17.28
C ASP A 330 -25.29 -14.98 16.22
N LYS A 331 -26.27 -14.48 15.45
CA LYS A 331 -26.00 -13.48 14.40
C LYS A 331 -25.65 -12.12 15.01
N ALA A 332 -26.32 -11.75 16.10
CA ALA A 332 -26.02 -10.53 16.85
C ALA A 332 -24.60 -10.61 17.44
N SER A 333 -24.18 -11.73 18.01
CA SER A 333 -22.83 -11.91 18.54
C SER A 333 -21.75 -11.81 17.45
N ARG A 334 -21.99 -12.39 16.26
CA ARG A 334 -21.06 -12.23 15.12
C ARG A 334 -21.02 -10.79 14.62
N PHE A 335 -22.15 -10.10 14.60
CA PHE A 335 -22.21 -8.69 14.23
C PHE A 335 -21.42 -7.82 15.23
N VAL A 336 -21.53 -8.07 16.53
CA VAL A 336 -20.71 -7.43 17.56
C VAL A 336 -19.22 -7.64 17.28
N THR A 337 -18.82 -8.90 17.03
CA THR A 337 -17.41 -9.26 16.75
C THR A 337 -16.91 -8.54 15.49
N MET A 338 -17.74 -8.46 14.44
CA MET A 338 -17.42 -7.75 13.20
C MET A 338 -17.18 -6.26 13.46
N ILE A 339 -18.13 -5.58 14.15
CA ILE A 339 -18.01 -4.15 14.43
C ILE A 339 -16.82 -3.86 15.36
N ASP A 340 -16.59 -4.70 16.36
CA ASP A 340 -15.45 -4.56 17.26
C ASP A 340 -14.13 -4.63 16.48
N THR A 341 -13.99 -5.63 15.61
CA THR A 341 -12.78 -5.80 14.79
C THR A 341 -12.57 -4.63 13.82
N PHE A 342 -13.63 -4.22 13.11
CA PHE A 342 -13.52 -3.12 12.14
C PHE A 342 -13.24 -1.78 12.82
N TYR A 343 -13.81 -1.55 14.00
CA TYR A 343 -13.55 -0.35 14.80
C TYR A 343 -12.08 -0.27 15.24
N GLU A 344 -11.52 -1.36 15.76
CA GLU A 344 -10.13 -1.41 16.19
C GLU A 344 -9.16 -1.19 15.03
N LYS A 345 -9.47 -1.75 13.86
CA LYS A 345 -8.67 -1.60 12.63
C LYS A 345 -8.94 -0.31 11.86
N LYS A 346 -9.81 0.57 12.35
CA LYS A 346 -10.19 1.85 11.70
C LYS A 346 -10.75 1.67 10.29
N VAL A 347 -11.46 0.56 10.07
CA VAL A 347 -12.17 0.31 8.82
C VAL A 347 -13.32 1.30 8.68
N LYS A 348 -13.48 1.90 7.51
CA LYS A 348 -14.63 2.75 7.19
C LYS A 348 -15.84 1.85 6.94
N PHE A 349 -16.82 1.94 7.82
CA PHE A 349 -18.00 1.09 7.79
C PHE A 349 -19.19 1.87 7.25
N ILE A 350 -19.75 1.41 6.15
CA ILE A 350 -20.96 1.96 5.53
C ILE A 350 -22.03 0.88 5.52
N CYS A 351 -23.25 1.19 5.90
CA CYS A 351 -24.27 0.16 5.93
C CYS A 351 -25.68 0.66 5.68
N SER A 352 -26.57 -0.29 5.35
CA SER A 352 -28.00 -0.11 5.45
C SER A 352 -28.59 -1.01 6.54
N ALA A 353 -29.52 -0.48 7.31
CA ALA A 353 -30.11 -1.16 8.45
C ALA A 353 -31.60 -0.91 8.58
N ALA A 354 -32.33 -1.86 9.15
CA ALA A 354 -33.77 -1.78 9.33
C ALA A 354 -34.19 -0.63 10.30
N THR A 355 -33.30 -0.22 11.19
CA THR A 355 -33.56 0.83 12.19
C THR A 355 -32.26 1.54 12.61
N ALA A 356 -32.37 2.60 13.38
CA ALA A 356 -31.21 3.27 13.99
C ALA A 356 -30.38 2.29 14.87
N PRO A 357 -29.09 2.53 15.11
CA PRO A 357 -28.21 1.63 15.86
C PRO A 357 -28.77 1.18 17.21
N SER A 358 -29.40 2.08 17.96
CA SER A 358 -30.04 1.80 19.26
C SER A 358 -31.23 0.84 19.19
N GLY A 359 -31.84 0.68 18.02
CA GLY A 359 -33.00 -0.20 17.83
C GLY A 359 -32.65 -1.56 17.22
N LEU A 360 -31.37 -1.82 16.91
CA LEU A 360 -30.96 -3.06 16.22
C LEU A 360 -31.09 -4.31 17.08
N TYR A 361 -30.75 -4.22 18.38
CA TYR A 361 -30.81 -5.34 19.31
C TYR A 361 -31.19 -4.85 20.72
N VAL A 362 -32.49 -4.80 21.00
CA VAL A 362 -33.02 -4.24 22.26
C VAL A 362 -33.38 -5.30 23.30
N GLU A 363 -33.61 -6.55 22.86
CA GLU A 363 -34.03 -7.68 23.69
C GLU A 363 -33.24 -8.94 23.32
N GLY A 364 -32.84 -9.72 24.34
CA GLY A 364 -32.08 -10.96 24.21
C GLY A 364 -30.80 -10.96 25.02
N ASP A 365 -30.16 -12.11 25.10
CA ASP A 365 -28.87 -12.27 25.80
C ASP A 365 -27.79 -11.43 25.09
N GLY A 366 -27.07 -10.61 25.86
CA GLY A 366 -26.07 -9.70 25.30
C GLY A 366 -26.61 -8.35 24.81
N ALA A 367 -27.91 -8.05 25.04
CA ALA A 367 -28.46 -6.74 24.67
C ALA A 367 -27.81 -5.57 25.43
N PHE A 368 -27.35 -5.81 26.65
CA PHE A 368 -26.60 -4.82 27.43
C PHE A 368 -25.21 -4.57 26.82
N GLU A 369 -24.49 -5.60 26.48
CA GLU A 369 -23.17 -5.53 25.83
C GLU A 369 -23.27 -4.88 24.44
N PHE A 370 -24.40 -5.06 23.76
CA PHE A 370 -24.66 -4.45 22.45
C PHE A 370 -24.66 -2.91 22.50
N GLN A 371 -24.87 -2.28 23.68
CA GLN A 371 -24.77 -0.83 23.81
C GLN A 371 -23.38 -0.29 23.44
N ARG A 372 -22.31 -1.08 23.67
CA ARG A 372 -20.96 -0.73 23.19
C ARG A 372 -20.90 -0.71 21.66
N THR A 373 -21.53 -1.67 21.02
CA THR A 373 -21.63 -1.74 19.55
C THR A 373 -22.43 -0.57 18.99
N VAL A 374 -23.51 -0.16 19.66
CA VAL A 374 -24.27 1.05 19.31
C VAL A 374 -23.36 2.29 19.35
N SER A 375 -22.61 2.46 20.43
CA SER A 375 -21.70 3.60 20.59
C SER A 375 -20.61 3.60 19.48
N ARG A 376 -20.03 2.45 19.17
CA ARG A 376 -19.05 2.32 18.10
C ARG A 376 -19.65 2.62 16.73
N LEU A 377 -20.84 2.11 16.43
CA LEU A 377 -21.55 2.41 15.17
C LEU A 377 -21.85 3.91 15.03
N MET A 378 -22.19 4.59 16.12
CA MET A 378 -22.41 6.05 16.10
C MET A 378 -21.09 6.80 15.87
N GLU A 379 -20.01 6.39 16.55
CA GLU A 379 -18.69 7.00 16.38
C GLU A 379 -18.12 6.75 14.97
N MET A 380 -18.29 5.56 14.41
CA MET A 380 -17.84 5.21 13.05
C MET A 380 -18.49 6.06 11.94
N GLN A 381 -19.59 6.75 12.23
CA GLN A 381 -20.24 7.69 11.32
C GLN A 381 -19.66 9.11 11.43
N SER A 382 -18.88 9.41 12.47
CA SER A 382 -18.37 10.76 12.71
C SER A 382 -17.29 11.15 11.69
N PRO A 383 -17.21 12.43 11.31
CA PRO A 383 -16.14 12.92 10.44
C PRO A 383 -14.74 12.65 10.99
N GLU A 384 -14.61 12.71 12.33
CA GLU A 384 -13.35 12.45 13.04
C GLU A 384 -12.91 10.99 12.86
N TYR A 385 -13.83 10.02 13.03
CA TYR A 385 -13.53 8.60 12.81
C TYR A 385 -13.25 8.29 11.33
N LEU A 386 -14.03 8.86 10.43
CA LEU A 386 -13.83 8.69 8.99
C LEU A 386 -12.46 9.23 8.54
N ALA A 387 -11.91 10.22 9.27
CA ALA A 387 -10.58 10.77 9.01
C ALA A 387 -9.42 9.91 9.58
N LEU A 388 -9.67 8.94 10.45
CA LEU A 388 -8.62 8.09 11.01
C LEU A 388 -7.94 7.25 9.93
N GLU A 389 -6.65 7.01 10.07
CA GLU A 389 -5.91 6.10 9.19
C GLU A 389 -6.31 4.65 9.47
N HIS A 390 -6.52 3.88 8.39
CA HIS A 390 -6.78 2.45 8.48
C HIS A 390 -5.54 1.70 8.97
N ILE A 391 -5.74 0.76 9.90
CA ILE A 391 -4.68 -0.06 10.50
C ILE A 391 -4.75 -1.46 9.84
N ALA A 392 -3.95 -1.67 8.80
CA ALA A 392 -3.86 -2.96 8.13
C ALA A 392 -3.23 -4.04 9.01
#